data_4baca182cb22c6d54421f854eaf51d69
#
_entry.id   4baca182cb22c6d54421f854eaf51d69
#
_cell.length_a   1.000
_cell.length_b   1.000
_cell.length_c   1.000
_cell.angle_alpha   90.00
_cell.angle_beta   90.00
_cell.angle_gamma   90.00
#
_symmetry.space_group_name_H-M   'P 1'
#
loop_
_entity.id
_entity.type
_entity.pdbx_description
1 polymer ?
#
loop_
_entity_poly.entity_id
_entity_poly.type
_entity_poly.pdbx_seq_one_letter_code
_entity_poly.pdbx_strand_id
1 'polypeptide(L)'
;MSKKARRRARRPSAAAPTVPAYRVFVGHASTDKWIATVLCEKIESTGASTFRDDRDIKSGDDIPDGIRREIIRSRELVVLLSPDSVNRAWVQFEAGAFYGRRRNARIIAVLCHVEFDTIPDMIKSKKAISINQFDEYVKELAGRIRGTCR
;
A
#
# COMPACT_ATOMS: atom_id res chain seq x y z
N MET A 1 -29.28 15.51 56.49
CA MET A 1 -29.51 15.98 55.11
C MET A 1 -28.29 15.69 54.26
N SER A 2 -28.34 14.66 53.43
CA SER A 2 -27.24 14.19 52.61
C SER A 2 -27.27 14.90 51.25
N LYS A 3 -26.30 15.75 50.94
CA LYS A 3 -26.14 16.35 49.62
C LYS A 3 -25.43 15.35 48.71
N LYS A 4 -26.16 14.66 47.85
CA LYS A 4 -25.60 13.85 46.74
C LYS A 4 -24.92 14.78 45.73
N ALA A 5 -23.61 14.81 45.73
CA ALA A 5 -22.82 15.43 44.64
C ALA A 5 -23.07 14.66 43.34
N ARG A 6 -23.74 15.27 42.38
CA ARG A 6 -23.86 14.74 41.00
C ARG A 6 -22.50 14.82 40.34
N ARG A 7 -21.87 13.68 40.16
CA ARG A 7 -20.69 13.53 39.28
C ARG A 7 -21.13 13.94 37.87
N ARG A 8 -20.67 15.10 37.40
CA ARG A 8 -20.76 15.47 35.98
C ARG A 8 -19.95 14.45 35.20
N ALA A 9 -20.62 13.64 34.38
CA ALA A 9 -19.97 12.78 33.42
C ALA A 9 -19.12 13.66 32.50
N ARG A 10 -17.79 13.44 32.46
CA ARG A 10 -16.91 14.05 31.46
C ARG A 10 -17.40 13.61 30.08
N ARG A 11 -17.84 14.54 29.25
CA ARG A 11 -18.05 14.30 27.83
C ARG A 11 -16.74 13.77 27.26
N PRO A 12 -16.75 12.68 26.47
CA PRO A 12 -15.54 12.27 25.79
C PRO A 12 -15.08 13.44 24.91
N SER A 13 -13.82 13.83 25.07
CA SER A 13 -13.19 14.82 24.23
C SER A 13 -13.35 14.36 22.77
N ALA A 14 -13.90 15.23 21.93
CA ALA A 14 -13.92 14.95 20.49
C ALA A 14 -12.48 14.68 20.04
N ALA A 15 -12.23 13.50 19.44
CA ALA A 15 -10.92 13.17 18.89
C ALA A 15 -10.51 14.28 17.93
N ALA A 16 -9.28 14.78 18.05
CA ALA A 16 -8.74 15.75 17.12
C ALA A 16 -8.89 15.21 15.68
N PRO A 17 -9.19 16.06 14.68
CA PRO A 17 -9.30 15.62 13.30
C PRO A 17 -8.00 14.93 12.90
N THR A 18 -8.05 13.62 12.66
CA THR A 18 -6.90 12.85 12.19
C THR A 18 -6.60 13.27 10.75
N VAL A 19 -5.36 13.72 10.51
CA VAL A 19 -4.87 13.91 9.14
C VAL A 19 -5.03 12.57 8.40
N PRO A 20 -5.60 12.57 7.19
CA PRO A 20 -5.70 11.33 6.42
C PRO A 20 -4.34 10.65 6.33
N ALA A 21 -4.25 9.41 6.80
CA ALA A 21 -3.02 8.67 6.79
C ALA A 21 -2.48 8.52 5.36
N TYR A 22 -1.17 8.69 5.20
CA TYR A 22 -0.50 8.35 3.95
C TYR A 22 -0.53 6.82 3.80
N ARG A 23 -1.26 6.33 2.83
CA ARG A 23 -1.52 4.90 2.66
C ARG A 23 -0.81 4.36 1.43
N VAL A 24 -0.17 3.21 1.62
CA VAL A 24 0.52 2.47 0.56
C VAL A 24 -0.12 1.09 0.44
N PHE A 25 -0.57 0.74 -0.76
CA PHE A 25 -1.04 -0.59 -1.07
C PHE A 25 0.15 -1.46 -1.50
N VAL A 26 0.27 -2.67 -0.94
CA VAL A 26 1.34 -3.61 -1.27
C VAL A 26 0.73 -4.84 -1.94
N GLY A 27 0.94 -4.95 -3.25
CA GLY A 27 0.54 -6.12 -4.04
C GLY A 27 1.65 -7.17 -4.06
N HIS A 28 1.28 -8.43 -3.82
CA HIS A 28 2.20 -9.56 -3.80
C HIS A 28 1.48 -10.89 -4.09
N ALA A 29 2.24 -11.92 -4.46
CA ALA A 29 1.72 -13.30 -4.49
C ALA A 29 1.71 -13.90 -3.08
N SER A 30 0.82 -14.87 -2.81
CA SER A 30 0.72 -15.50 -1.50
C SER A 30 2.02 -16.18 -1.06
N THR A 31 2.78 -16.73 -2.00
CA THR A 31 4.09 -17.33 -1.76
C THR A 31 5.13 -16.33 -1.25
N ASP A 32 4.94 -15.04 -1.53
CA ASP A 32 5.85 -13.95 -1.15
C ASP A 32 5.41 -13.22 0.13
N LYS A 33 4.48 -13.78 0.86
CA LYS A 33 3.90 -13.15 2.06
C LYS A 33 4.95 -12.67 3.07
N TRP A 34 5.99 -13.45 3.29
CA TRP A 34 7.05 -13.08 4.22
C TRP A 34 7.79 -11.83 3.76
N ILE A 35 8.16 -11.78 2.48
CA ILE A 35 8.83 -10.60 1.89
C ILE A 35 7.90 -9.38 1.97
N ALA A 36 6.63 -9.54 1.60
CA ALA A 36 5.64 -8.47 1.68
C ALA A 36 5.48 -7.94 3.12
N THR A 37 5.54 -8.81 4.12
CA THR A 37 5.52 -8.41 5.53
C THR A 37 6.69 -7.49 5.86
N VAL A 38 7.90 -7.86 5.48
CA VAL A 38 9.10 -7.04 5.70
C VAL A 38 9.00 -5.69 4.98
N LEU A 39 8.51 -5.67 3.74
CA LEU A 39 8.30 -4.41 3.01
C LEU A 39 7.29 -3.51 3.72
N CYS A 40 6.19 -4.07 4.21
CA CYS A 40 5.19 -3.33 4.98
C CYS A 40 5.78 -2.72 6.26
N GLU A 41 6.55 -3.48 7.03
CA GLU A 41 7.21 -2.98 8.25
C GLU A 41 8.13 -1.79 7.94
N LYS A 42 8.92 -1.89 6.87
CA LYS A 42 9.80 -0.79 6.43
C LYS A 42 9.01 0.44 5.99
N ILE A 43 7.92 0.27 5.27
CA ILE A 43 7.04 1.36 4.86
C ILE A 43 6.42 2.02 6.10
N GLU A 44 5.90 1.24 7.03
CA GLU A 44 5.25 1.73 8.25
C GLU A 44 6.21 2.48 9.17
N SER A 45 7.50 2.17 9.13
CA SER A 45 8.52 2.92 9.87
C SER A 45 8.62 4.39 9.46
N THR A 46 8.10 4.76 8.29
CA THR A 46 8.04 6.15 7.80
C THR A 46 6.86 6.95 8.32
N GLY A 47 5.90 6.29 8.99
CA GLY A 47 4.62 6.88 9.40
C GLY A 47 3.48 6.60 8.43
N ALA A 48 3.74 5.95 7.29
CA ALA A 48 2.68 5.49 6.38
C ALA A 48 1.93 4.31 6.98
N SER A 49 0.68 4.13 6.55
CA SER A 49 -0.06 2.90 6.76
C SER A 49 0.05 2.01 5.52
N THR A 50 -0.02 0.71 5.70
CA THR A 50 -0.02 -0.25 4.60
C THR A 50 -1.30 -1.04 4.55
N PHE A 51 -1.68 -1.45 3.35
CA PHE A 51 -2.69 -2.47 3.12
C PHE A 51 -2.13 -3.51 2.16
N ARG A 52 -2.33 -4.77 2.48
CA ARG A 52 -2.04 -5.89 1.59
C ARG A 52 -3.16 -6.91 1.70
N ASP A 53 -3.40 -7.64 0.62
CA ASP A 53 -4.25 -8.81 0.63
C ASP A 53 -3.41 -10.05 0.34
N ASP A 54 -3.43 -11.00 1.28
CA ASP A 54 -2.64 -12.22 1.18
C ASP A 54 -3.36 -13.31 0.36
N ARG A 55 -4.56 -13.02 -0.16
CA ARG A 55 -5.31 -13.94 -1.03
C ARG A 55 -4.81 -13.87 -2.45
N ASP A 56 -4.68 -15.02 -3.09
CA ASP A 56 -4.43 -15.08 -4.53
C ASP A 56 -5.74 -14.93 -5.30
N ILE A 57 -5.81 -13.92 -6.14
CA ILE A 57 -6.89 -13.73 -7.10
C ILE A 57 -6.45 -14.40 -8.40
N LYS A 58 -7.20 -15.41 -8.83
CA LYS A 58 -6.90 -16.13 -10.06
C LYS A 58 -7.35 -15.36 -11.27
N SER A 59 -6.74 -15.65 -12.40
CA SER A 59 -7.15 -15.09 -13.68
C SER A 59 -8.64 -15.36 -13.94
N GLY A 60 -9.39 -14.31 -14.23
CA GLY A 60 -10.83 -14.37 -14.42
C GLY A 60 -11.67 -14.17 -13.17
N ASP A 61 -11.07 -14.13 -11.99
CA ASP A 61 -11.78 -13.78 -10.77
C ASP A 61 -12.02 -12.27 -10.67
N ASP A 62 -13.12 -11.88 -10.07
CA ASP A 62 -13.39 -10.49 -9.77
C ASP A 62 -12.53 -10.02 -8.59
N ILE A 63 -12.01 -8.79 -8.69
CA ILE A 63 -11.35 -8.15 -7.55
C ILE A 63 -12.42 -7.80 -6.52
N PRO A 64 -12.33 -8.30 -5.27
CA PRO A 64 -13.28 -7.95 -4.23
C PRO A 64 -13.39 -6.44 -4.01
N ASP A 65 -14.60 -5.94 -3.76
CA ASP A 65 -14.86 -4.51 -3.57
C ASP A 65 -14.04 -3.90 -2.42
N GLY A 66 -13.76 -4.67 -1.38
CA GLY A 66 -12.91 -4.24 -0.28
C GLY A 66 -11.48 -3.91 -0.73
N ILE A 67 -10.91 -4.74 -1.61
CA ILE A 67 -9.58 -4.51 -2.18
C ILE A 67 -9.59 -3.28 -3.08
N ARG A 68 -10.58 -3.13 -3.93
CA ARG A 68 -10.73 -1.95 -4.80
C ARG A 68 -10.78 -0.66 -3.99
N ARG A 69 -11.53 -0.64 -2.90
CA ARG A 69 -11.61 0.52 -2.00
C ARG A 69 -10.26 0.87 -1.40
N GLU A 70 -9.49 -0.12 -0.98
CA GLU A 70 -8.16 0.10 -0.42
C GLU A 70 -7.16 0.62 -1.47
N ILE A 71 -7.21 0.09 -2.69
CA ILE A 71 -6.41 0.60 -3.82
C ILE A 71 -6.74 2.07 -4.08
N ILE A 72 -8.03 2.42 -4.16
CA ILE A 72 -8.48 3.79 -4.42
C ILE A 72 -8.05 4.77 -3.31
N ARG A 73 -8.03 4.32 -2.06
CA ARG A 73 -7.62 5.12 -0.91
C ARG A 73 -6.11 5.26 -0.77
N SER A 74 -5.34 4.45 -1.46
CA SER A 74 -3.90 4.45 -1.37
C SER A 74 -3.29 5.53 -2.25
N ARG A 75 -2.23 6.18 -1.79
CA ARG A 75 -1.48 7.18 -2.55
C ARG A 75 -0.40 6.56 -3.41
N GLU A 76 0.11 5.44 -2.99
CA GLU A 76 1.13 4.68 -3.72
C GLU A 76 0.75 3.20 -3.79
N LEU A 77 1.16 2.57 -4.86
CA LEU A 77 1.07 1.13 -5.06
C LEU A 77 2.48 0.58 -5.17
N VAL A 78 2.86 -0.28 -4.25
CA VAL A 78 4.09 -1.07 -4.31
C VAL A 78 3.71 -2.46 -4.80
N VAL A 79 4.28 -2.88 -5.91
CA VAL A 79 4.02 -4.21 -6.50
C VAL A 79 5.29 -5.05 -6.38
N LEU A 80 5.22 -6.09 -5.55
CA LEU A 80 6.30 -7.07 -5.44
C LEU A 80 6.20 -8.07 -6.58
N LEU A 81 7.19 -8.07 -7.43
CA LEU A 81 7.29 -8.99 -8.56
C LEU A 81 8.36 -10.03 -8.29
N SER A 82 7.93 -11.27 -8.21
CA SER A 82 8.77 -12.47 -8.09
C SER A 82 8.52 -13.40 -9.28
N PRO A 83 9.32 -14.46 -9.47
CA PRO A 83 9.02 -15.44 -10.49
C PRO A 83 7.61 -16.02 -10.40
N ASP A 84 7.04 -16.09 -9.18
CA ASP A 84 5.69 -16.63 -8.96
C ASP A 84 4.58 -15.63 -9.29
N SER A 85 4.84 -14.34 -9.23
CA SER A 85 3.83 -13.29 -9.39
C SER A 85 3.87 -12.58 -10.75
N VAL A 86 5.02 -12.58 -11.43
CA VAL A 86 5.26 -11.73 -12.61
C VAL A 86 4.26 -11.97 -13.75
N ASN A 87 3.77 -13.19 -13.89
CA ASN A 87 2.81 -13.58 -14.93
C ASN A 87 1.37 -13.72 -14.42
N ARG A 88 1.10 -13.32 -13.18
CA ARG A 88 -0.25 -13.42 -12.62
C ARG A 88 -1.11 -12.24 -13.04
N ALA A 89 -2.27 -12.52 -13.61
CA ALA A 89 -3.19 -11.51 -14.12
C ALA A 89 -3.67 -10.53 -13.04
N TRP A 90 -3.79 -10.98 -11.77
CA TRP A 90 -4.27 -10.13 -10.70
C TRP A 90 -3.35 -8.93 -10.41
N VAL A 91 -2.02 -9.10 -10.56
CA VAL A 91 -1.06 -7.98 -10.43
C VAL A 91 -1.36 -6.89 -11.45
N GLN A 92 -1.69 -7.28 -12.68
CA GLN A 92 -2.06 -6.34 -13.74
C GLN A 92 -3.38 -5.62 -13.43
N PHE A 93 -4.36 -6.34 -12.87
CA PHE A 93 -5.64 -5.76 -12.47
C PHE A 93 -5.50 -4.76 -11.33
N GLU A 94 -4.71 -5.07 -10.30
CA GLU A 94 -4.44 -4.15 -9.21
C GLU A 94 -3.76 -2.87 -9.70
N ALA A 95 -2.70 -3.01 -10.48
CA ALA A 95 -2.00 -1.88 -11.07
C ALA A 95 -2.91 -1.05 -11.97
N GLY A 96 -3.71 -1.72 -12.82
CA GLY A 96 -4.67 -1.05 -13.69
C GLY A 96 -5.77 -0.31 -12.94
N ALA A 97 -6.32 -0.90 -11.88
CA ALA A 97 -7.33 -0.28 -11.05
C ALA A 97 -6.78 0.98 -10.35
N PHE A 98 -5.58 0.91 -9.82
CA PHE A 98 -4.91 2.04 -9.19
C PHE A 98 -4.64 3.17 -10.20
N TYR A 99 -4.05 2.82 -11.34
CA TYR A 99 -3.71 3.78 -12.41
C TYR A 99 -4.97 4.42 -13.02
N GLY A 100 -6.02 3.64 -13.26
CA GLY A 100 -7.27 4.13 -13.84
C GLY A 100 -8.01 5.14 -12.97
N ARG A 101 -7.79 5.12 -11.65
CA ARG A 101 -8.43 6.04 -10.70
C ARG A 101 -7.63 7.31 -10.44
N ARG A 102 -6.31 7.27 -10.59
CA ARG A 102 -5.42 8.39 -10.32
C ARG A 102 -4.37 8.52 -11.41
N ARG A 103 -4.47 9.52 -12.27
CA ARG A 103 -3.48 9.80 -13.32
C ARG A 103 -2.08 10.06 -12.76
N ASN A 104 -1.98 10.57 -11.53
CA ASN A 104 -0.73 10.86 -10.84
C ASN A 104 -0.37 9.81 -9.78
N ALA A 105 -0.99 8.65 -9.83
CA ALA A 105 -0.70 7.56 -8.92
C ALA A 105 0.74 7.09 -9.09
N ARG A 106 1.44 6.94 -7.99
CA ARG A 106 2.81 6.42 -7.97
C ARG A 106 2.77 4.90 -7.85
N ILE A 107 3.31 4.25 -8.86
CA ILE A 107 3.46 2.79 -8.88
C ILE A 107 4.94 2.46 -8.84
N ILE A 108 5.35 1.64 -7.90
CA ILE A 108 6.72 1.19 -7.72
C ILE A 108 6.73 -0.34 -7.86
N ALA A 109 7.39 -0.82 -8.91
CA ALA A 109 7.65 -2.24 -9.08
C ALA A 109 8.93 -2.62 -8.32
N VAL A 110 8.81 -3.56 -7.40
CA VAL A 110 9.93 -4.11 -6.63
C VAL A 110 10.28 -5.48 -7.20
N LEU A 111 11.45 -5.58 -7.81
CA LEU A 111 11.89 -6.79 -8.49
C LEU A 111 12.65 -7.69 -7.51
N CYS A 112 12.16 -8.89 -7.32
CA CYS A 112 12.78 -9.94 -6.53
C CYS A 112 13.05 -11.16 -7.42
N HIS A 113 14.29 -11.32 -7.86
CA HIS A 113 14.71 -12.39 -8.79
C HIS A 113 13.94 -12.38 -10.12
N VAL A 114 13.60 -11.20 -10.62
CA VAL A 114 12.87 -10.99 -11.87
C VAL A 114 13.60 -9.93 -12.69
N GLU A 115 13.75 -10.20 -13.98
CA GLU A 115 14.35 -9.25 -14.91
C GLU A 115 13.34 -8.17 -15.33
N PHE A 116 13.84 -6.95 -15.56
CA PHE A 116 12.99 -5.82 -15.98
C PHE A 116 12.13 -6.13 -17.21
N ASP A 117 12.67 -6.86 -18.17
CA ASP A 117 11.97 -7.18 -19.41
C ASP A 117 10.75 -8.08 -19.24
N THR A 118 10.63 -8.76 -18.08
CA THR A 118 9.54 -9.69 -17.80
C THR A 118 8.38 -9.07 -17.05
N ILE A 119 8.47 -7.81 -16.64
CA ILE A 119 7.38 -7.14 -15.91
C ILE A 119 6.24 -6.72 -16.86
N PRO A 120 4.99 -6.60 -16.35
CA PRO A 120 3.86 -6.16 -17.17
C PRO A 120 4.10 -4.79 -17.82
N ASP A 121 3.70 -4.64 -19.08
CA ASP A 121 3.94 -3.41 -19.86
C ASP A 121 3.37 -2.16 -19.20
N MET A 122 2.22 -2.26 -18.54
CA MET A 122 1.60 -1.13 -17.84
C MET A 122 2.45 -0.61 -16.67
N ILE A 123 3.36 -1.41 -16.15
CA ILE A 123 4.27 -1.03 -15.05
C ILE A 123 5.63 -0.59 -15.59
N LYS A 124 6.04 -1.01 -16.79
CA LYS A 124 7.35 -0.68 -17.38
C LYS A 124 7.60 0.82 -17.51
N SER A 125 6.55 1.62 -17.70
CA SER A 125 6.65 3.08 -17.74
C SER A 125 6.89 3.73 -16.39
N LYS A 126 6.84 2.97 -15.31
CA LYS A 126 7.04 3.41 -13.94
C LYS A 126 8.41 2.99 -13.44
N LYS A 127 8.88 3.63 -12.36
CA LYS A 127 10.14 3.28 -11.74
C LYS A 127 10.08 1.83 -11.22
N ALA A 128 10.98 1.00 -11.68
CA ALA A 128 11.23 -0.33 -11.13
C ALA A 128 12.54 -0.31 -10.33
N ILE A 129 12.55 -0.97 -9.20
CA ILE A 129 13.72 -1.09 -8.33
C ILE A 129 13.98 -2.54 -7.97
N SER A 130 15.24 -2.90 -7.77
CA SER A 130 15.58 -4.18 -7.15
C SER A 130 15.14 -4.18 -5.69
N ILE A 131 14.74 -5.34 -5.17
CA ILE A 131 14.44 -5.49 -3.74
C ILE A 131 15.63 -5.08 -2.86
N ASN A 132 16.86 -5.24 -3.35
CA ASN A 132 18.07 -4.81 -2.66
C ASN A 132 18.19 -3.29 -2.50
N GLN A 133 17.45 -2.52 -3.28
CA GLN A 133 17.39 -1.05 -3.24
C GLN A 133 16.15 -0.51 -2.53
N PHE A 134 15.39 -1.37 -1.86
CA PHE A 134 14.12 -0.97 -1.26
C PHE A 134 14.28 0.13 -0.19
N ASP A 135 15.41 0.15 0.52
CA ASP A 135 15.68 1.19 1.52
C ASP A 135 15.81 2.60 0.90
N GLU A 136 16.20 2.71 -0.36
CA GLU A 136 16.18 3.99 -1.09
C GLU A 136 14.74 4.48 -1.31
N TYR A 137 13.85 3.59 -1.70
CA TYR A 137 12.44 3.90 -1.79
C TYR A 137 11.85 4.36 -0.45
N VAL A 138 12.20 3.68 0.65
CA VAL A 138 11.74 4.04 1.99
C VAL A 138 12.17 5.47 2.36
N LYS A 139 13.38 5.88 2.02
CA LYS A 139 13.87 7.26 2.22
C LYS A 139 13.07 8.27 1.38
N GLU A 140 12.81 7.96 0.12
CA GLU A 140 12.00 8.81 -0.76
C GLU A 140 10.56 8.95 -0.22
N LEU A 141 9.96 7.85 0.22
CA LEU A 141 8.63 7.84 0.83
C LEU A 141 8.57 8.71 2.08
N ALA A 142 9.55 8.58 2.98
CA ALA A 142 9.64 9.40 4.17
C ALA A 142 9.70 10.91 3.82
N GLY A 143 10.43 11.26 2.77
CA GLY A 143 10.48 12.63 2.24
C GLY A 143 9.12 13.13 1.73
N ARG A 144 8.39 12.29 1.00
CA ARG A 144 7.05 12.62 0.49
C ARG A 144 6.04 12.81 1.62
N ILE A 145 6.08 11.98 2.64
CA ILE A 145 5.20 12.09 3.80
C ILE A 145 5.42 13.41 4.53
N ARG A 146 6.68 13.79 4.77
CA ARG A 146 7.01 15.08 5.38
C ARG A 146 6.52 16.27 4.54
N GLY A 147 6.59 16.16 3.22
CA GLY A 147 6.10 17.18 2.30
C GLY A 147 4.57 17.37 2.31
N THR A 148 3.81 16.35 2.67
CA THR A 148 2.35 16.41 2.75
C THR A 148 1.81 16.92 4.08
N CYS A 149 2.65 16.98 5.10
CA CYS A 149 2.30 17.50 6.44
C CYS A 149 2.49 19.02 6.58
N ARG A 150 2.84 19.70 5.51
CA ARG A 150 2.99 21.17 5.50
C ARG A 150 1.74 21.88 5.00
#